data_4bf962d21e5e1c7e0331edbe2722eb58
#
_entry.id   4bf962d21e5e1c7e0331edbe2722eb58
#
_cell.length_a   1.000
_cell.length_b   1.000
_cell.length_c   1.000
_cell.angle_alpha   90.00
_cell.angle_beta   90.00
_cell.angle_gamma   90.00
#
_symmetry.space_group_name_H-M   'P 1'
#
loop_
_entity.id
_entity.type
_entity.pdbx_description
1 polymer ?
#
loop_
_entity_poly.entity_id
_entity_poly.type
_entity_poly.pdbx_seq_one_letter_code
_entity_poly.pdbx_strand_id
1 'polypeptide(L)'
;MQHNRSWISLIGSCLLMALAAAFAFAIIVAAGSAALAGRQASDDPQLTSPAAPQTVPGGFYEGMVTDSRCGARHSKNSRLGSTECARQCVRQGSTYVLVDGNRRYKLVGSEETLAKFAGQRIRISGARQGETIQVSSAVSLF
;
A
#
# COMPACT_ATOMS: atom_id res chain seq x y z
N MET A 1 -43.36 20.82 46.36
CA MET A 1 -42.37 21.25 45.36
C MET A 1 -40.99 21.50 45.97
N GLN A 2 -40.41 20.59 46.78
CA GLN A 2 -39.11 20.78 47.44
C GLN A 2 -38.07 19.73 47.07
N HIS A 3 -38.38 18.77 46.19
CA HIS A 3 -37.47 17.68 45.88
C HIS A 3 -36.41 18.02 44.81
N ASN A 4 -36.55 19.13 44.11
CA ASN A 4 -35.67 19.46 42.97
C ASN A 4 -34.44 20.31 43.36
N ARG A 5 -34.42 20.88 44.57
CA ARG A 5 -33.28 21.74 45.01
C ARG A 5 -32.09 20.91 45.55
N SER A 6 -32.36 19.71 46.10
CA SER A 6 -31.34 18.88 46.70
C SER A 6 -30.44 18.19 45.65
N TRP A 7 -30.99 17.85 44.49
CA TRP A 7 -30.26 17.18 43.41
C TRP A 7 -29.31 18.10 42.66
N ILE A 8 -29.69 19.38 42.50
CA ILE A 8 -28.85 20.39 41.81
C ILE A 8 -27.61 20.70 42.66
N SER A 9 -27.72 20.67 43.98
CA SER A 9 -26.59 20.89 44.89
C SER A 9 -25.61 19.71 44.87
N LEU A 10 -26.08 18.48 44.73
CA LEU A 10 -25.22 17.28 44.67
C LEU A 10 -24.49 17.18 43.33
N ILE A 11 -25.15 17.52 42.23
CA ILE A 11 -24.52 17.51 40.89
C ILE A 11 -23.45 18.59 40.78
N GLY A 12 -23.70 19.77 41.33
CA GLY A 12 -22.72 20.88 41.33
C GLY A 12 -21.45 20.54 42.11
N SER A 13 -21.60 19.85 43.25
CA SER A 13 -20.47 19.45 44.08
C SER A 13 -19.59 18.36 43.43
N CYS A 14 -20.19 17.38 42.73
CA CYS A 14 -19.47 16.37 42.01
C CYS A 14 -18.70 16.93 40.79
N LEU A 15 -19.28 17.92 40.11
CA LEU A 15 -18.64 18.54 38.94
C LEU A 15 -17.41 19.36 39.34
N LEU A 16 -17.45 20.05 40.46
CA LEU A 16 -16.32 20.82 41.01
C LEU A 16 -15.17 19.92 41.47
N MET A 17 -15.49 18.78 42.09
CA MET A 17 -14.46 17.80 42.51
C MET A 17 -13.78 17.13 41.32
N ALA A 18 -14.52 16.86 40.24
CA ALA A 18 -13.95 16.23 39.00
C ALA A 18 -13.01 17.20 38.28
N LEU A 19 -13.33 18.49 38.23
CA LEU A 19 -12.46 19.51 37.62
C LEU A 19 -11.16 19.72 38.42
N ALA A 20 -11.22 19.69 39.76
CA ALA A 20 -10.02 19.82 40.60
C ALA A 20 -9.05 18.60 40.44
N ALA A 21 -9.59 17.41 40.31
CA ALA A 21 -8.77 16.20 40.08
C ALA A 21 -8.08 16.21 38.69
N ALA A 22 -8.75 16.72 37.66
CA ALA A 22 -8.17 16.83 36.33
C ALA A 22 -7.00 17.84 36.26
N PHE A 23 -7.10 18.94 37.02
CA PHE A 23 -6.02 19.94 37.06
C PHE A 23 -4.79 19.45 37.81
N ALA A 24 -4.95 18.67 38.87
CA ALA A 24 -3.82 18.10 39.62
C ALA A 24 -3.04 17.08 38.78
N PHE A 25 -3.73 16.31 37.93
CA PHE A 25 -3.07 15.31 37.05
C PHE A 25 -2.27 15.97 35.92
N ALA A 26 -2.72 17.10 35.39
CA ALA A 26 -2.01 17.82 34.33
C ALA A 26 -0.66 18.41 34.81
N ILE A 27 -0.57 18.84 36.07
CA ILE A 27 0.67 19.41 36.62
C ILE A 27 1.72 18.34 36.89
N ILE A 28 1.32 17.12 37.28
CA ILE A 28 2.26 16.02 37.54
C ILE A 28 2.91 15.49 36.25
N VAL A 29 2.17 15.48 35.12
CA VAL A 29 2.70 15.06 33.82
C VAL A 29 3.68 16.07 33.23
N ALA A 30 3.52 17.37 33.49
CA ALA A 30 4.40 18.40 32.97
C ALA A 30 5.78 18.46 33.69
N ALA A 31 5.86 18.01 34.93
CA ALA A 31 7.11 18.03 35.70
C ALA A 31 8.02 16.81 35.47
N GLY A 32 7.53 15.74 34.84
CA GLY A 32 8.25 14.50 34.62
C GLY A 32 9.08 14.43 33.33
N SER A 33 8.98 15.40 32.43
CA SER A 33 9.55 15.30 31.07
C SER A 33 10.96 15.90 30.89
N ALA A 34 11.59 16.41 31.91
CA ALA A 34 12.87 17.15 31.79
C ALA A 34 14.14 16.39 32.19
N ALA A 35 14.09 15.10 32.48
CA ALA A 35 15.22 14.39 33.06
C ALA A 35 15.74 13.15 32.29
N LEU A 36 15.46 12.98 31.01
CA LEU A 36 15.94 11.82 30.23
C LEU A 36 16.47 12.17 28.83
N ALA A 37 17.13 13.33 28.70
CA ALA A 37 17.95 13.63 27.53
C ALA A 37 19.40 13.19 27.77
N GLY A 38 19.64 11.89 27.84
CA GLY A 38 21.00 11.41 27.99
C GLY A 38 21.07 9.89 28.08
N ARG A 39 21.56 9.27 27.02
CA ARG A 39 21.87 7.85 26.84
C ARG A 39 20.72 6.97 26.39
N GLN A 40 20.59 6.87 25.08
CA GLN A 40 20.16 5.63 24.41
C GLN A 40 21.03 5.40 23.19
N ALA A 41 22.24 4.88 23.41
CA ALA A 41 22.76 3.86 22.54
C ALA A 41 22.00 2.59 22.93
N SER A 42 20.87 2.32 22.32
CA SER A 42 20.18 1.05 22.42
C SER A 42 20.47 0.32 21.13
N ASP A 43 21.33 -0.68 21.20
CA ASP A 43 21.27 -1.85 20.33
C ASP A 43 19.90 -2.51 20.54
N ASP A 44 18.86 -1.95 19.93
CA ASP A 44 17.59 -2.60 19.78
C ASP A 44 17.68 -3.38 18.48
N PRO A 45 17.50 -4.71 18.47
CA PRO A 45 17.30 -5.44 17.23
C PRO A 45 16.01 -4.91 16.64
N GLN A 46 16.13 -3.97 15.73
CA GLN A 46 15.03 -3.39 14.99
C GLN A 46 14.35 -4.54 14.26
N LEU A 47 13.28 -5.05 14.87
CA LEU A 47 12.30 -5.88 14.20
C LEU A 47 11.92 -5.11 12.94
N THR A 48 12.44 -5.57 11.81
CA THR A 48 12.20 -4.98 10.50
C THR A 48 10.71 -5.06 10.25
N SER A 49 10.01 -4.00 10.61
CA SER A 49 8.61 -3.82 10.20
C SER A 49 8.60 -3.94 8.69
N PRO A 50 7.73 -4.78 8.08
CA PRO A 50 7.67 -4.87 6.63
C PRO A 50 7.49 -3.46 6.07
N ALA A 51 8.49 -3.00 5.34
CA ALA A 51 8.46 -1.66 4.75
C ALA A 51 7.19 -1.52 3.93
N ALA A 52 6.39 -0.51 4.24
CA ALA A 52 5.21 -0.18 3.46
C ALA A 52 5.61 -0.07 1.98
N PRO A 53 4.79 -0.54 1.02
CA PRO A 53 5.13 -0.50 -0.40
C PRO A 53 5.47 0.92 -0.81
N GLN A 54 6.75 1.17 -1.11
CA GLN A 54 7.19 2.48 -1.53
C GLN A 54 6.73 2.73 -2.96
N THR A 55 6.04 3.83 -3.18
CA THR A 55 5.68 4.29 -4.53
C THR A 55 6.90 4.96 -5.13
N VAL A 56 7.44 4.39 -6.21
CA VAL A 56 8.48 5.01 -7.02
C VAL A 56 7.80 5.84 -8.10
N PRO A 57 7.92 7.19 -8.05
CA PRO A 57 7.33 8.05 -9.06
C PRO A 57 7.97 7.79 -10.42
N GLY A 58 7.15 7.70 -11.48
CA GLY A 58 7.51 7.78 -12.88
C GLY A 58 8.82 7.10 -13.31
N GLY A 59 8.83 5.75 -13.36
CA GLY A 59 9.97 4.98 -13.89
C GLY A 59 9.71 4.42 -15.29
N PHE A 60 10.77 3.94 -15.95
CA PHE A 60 10.69 3.14 -17.17
C PHE A 60 10.95 1.68 -16.82
N TYR A 61 10.15 0.79 -17.38
CA TYR A 61 10.22 -0.65 -17.16
C TYR A 61 10.16 -1.35 -18.51
N GLU A 62 11.05 -2.29 -18.74
CA GLU A 62 11.09 -3.06 -19.96
C GLU A 62 10.80 -4.52 -19.67
N GLY A 63 10.06 -5.17 -20.55
CA GLY A 63 9.74 -6.58 -20.38
C GLY A 63 8.72 -7.08 -21.38
N MET A 64 8.33 -8.32 -21.22
CA MET A 64 7.28 -8.96 -22.02
C MET A 64 5.95 -8.83 -21.32
N VAL A 65 4.92 -8.36 -22.03
CA VAL A 65 3.55 -8.36 -21.56
C VAL A 65 2.95 -9.74 -21.72
N THR A 66 2.48 -10.31 -20.64
CA THR A 66 1.83 -11.61 -20.61
C THR A 66 0.72 -11.63 -19.56
N ASP A 67 0.19 -12.79 -19.22
CA ASP A 67 -0.82 -12.96 -18.19
C ASP A 67 -0.22 -13.51 -16.87
N SER A 68 -0.92 -13.28 -15.78
CA SER A 68 -0.48 -13.68 -14.44
C SER A 68 -0.44 -15.20 -14.22
N ARG A 69 -1.20 -15.97 -15.00
CA ARG A 69 -1.29 -17.44 -14.89
C ARG A 69 -0.12 -18.13 -15.57
N CYS A 70 0.18 -17.78 -16.82
CA CYS A 70 1.21 -18.42 -17.62
C CYS A 70 2.59 -17.77 -17.44
N GLY A 71 2.63 -16.46 -17.21
CA GLY A 71 3.88 -15.70 -17.13
C GLY A 71 4.66 -15.79 -18.45
N ALA A 72 6.00 -15.78 -18.36
CA ALA A 72 6.87 -15.86 -19.54
C ALA A 72 6.89 -17.25 -20.21
N ARG A 73 6.37 -18.25 -19.55
CA ARG A 73 6.35 -19.64 -20.05
C ARG A 73 4.93 -19.99 -20.48
N HIS A 74 4.66 -19.82 -21.77
CA HIS A 74 3.42 -20.36 -22.32
C HIS A 74 3.45 -21.88 -22.28
N SER A 75 2.29 -22.49 -21.98
CA SER A 75 2.17 -23.94 -21.99
C SER A 75 2.54 -24.47 -23.37
N LYS A 76 3.54 -25.37 -23.42
CA LYS A 76 3.94 -26.04 -24.66
C LYS A 76 2.80 -26.82 -25.33
N ASN A 77 1.74 -27.11 -24.58
CA ASN A 77 0.54 -27.79 -25.05
C ASN A 77 -0.53 -26.82 -25.57
N SER A 78 -0.33 -25.51 -25.43
CA SER A 78 -1.22 -24.52 -25.99
C SER A 78 -0.97 -24.42 -27.50
N ARG A 79 -2.00 -24.67 -28.30
CA ARG A 79 -1.97 -24.40 -29.76
C ARG A 79 -2.00 -22.91 -30.08
N LEU A 80 -2.17 -22.06 -29.07
CA LEU A 80 -2.24 -20.62 -29.19
C LEU A 80 -0.86 -20.01 -29.11
N GLY A 81 -0.58 -19.01 -29.92
CA GLY A 81 0.58 -18.16 -29.77
C GLY A 81 0.54 -17.36 -28.47
N SER A 82 1.69 -16.79 -28.07
CA SER A 82 1.84 -16.05 -26.81
C SER A 82 0.82 -14.93 -26.63
N THR A 83 0.56 -14.18 -27.70
CA THR A 83 -0.41 -13.07 -27.73
C THR A 83 -1.83 -13.53 -27.41
N GLU A 84 -2.29 -14.55 -28.11
CA GLU A 84 -3.66 -15.04 -27.96
C GLU A 84 -3.84 -15.79 -26.64
N CYS A 85 -2.82 -16.52 -26.20
CA CYS A 85 -2.84 -17.17 -24.90
C CYS A 85 -3.00 -16.15 -23.78
N ALA A 86 -2.20 -15.07 -23.77
CA ALA A 86 -2.31 -14.02 -22.76
C ALA A 86 -3.69 -13.33 -22.77
N ARG A 87 -4.19 -12.97 -23.96
CA ARG A 87 -5.53 -12.37 -24.10
C ARG A 87 -6.64 -13.30 -23.60
N GLN A 88 -6.56 -14.59 -23.93
CA GLN A 88 -7.56 -15.56 -23.48
C GLN A 88 -7.55 -15.72 -21.97
N CYS A 89 -6.37 -15.80 -21.34
CA CYS A 89 -6.24 -15.91 -19.90
C CYS A 89 -6.80 -14.68 -19.17
N VAL A 90 -6.58 -13.47 -19.73
CA VAL A 90 -7.14 -12.24 -19.15
C VAL A 90 -8.65 -12.22 -19.27
N ARG A 91 -9.23 -12.60 -20.41
CA ARG A 91 -10.69 -12.78 -20.56
C ARG A 91 -11.28 -13.79 -19.56
N GLN A 92 -10.46 -14.72 -19.04
CA GLN A 92 -10.84 -15.71 -18.03
C GLN A 92 -10.52 -15.25 -16.59
N GLY A 93 -10.25 -13.96 -16.36
CA GLY A 93 -10.02 -13.37 -15.04
C GLY A 93 -8.57 -13.30 -14.59
N SER A 94 -7.58 -13.59 -15.45
CA SER A 94 -6.17 -13.27 -15.17
C SER A 94 -5.92 -11.77 -15.35
N THR A 95 -4.76 -11.28 -14.87
CA THR A 95 -4.35 -9.90 -15.10
C THR A 95 -3.13 -9.84 -16.01
N TYR A 96 -2.96 -8.73 -16.74
CA TYR A 96 -1.71 -8.49 -17.46
C TYR A 96 -0.56 -8.26 -16.49
N VAL A 97 0.59 -8.83 -16.80
CA VAL A 97 1.85 -8.66 -16.07
C VAL A 97 2.98 -8.34 -17.04
N LEU A 98 3.92 -7.54 -16.58
CA LEU A 98 5.21 -7.34 -17.25
C LEU A 98 6.22 -8.32 -16.66
N VAL A 99 6.87 -9.10 -17.49
CA VAL A 99 7.95 -10.02 -17.09
C VAL A 99 9.28 -9.43 -17.55
N ASP A 100 10.13 -9.12 -16.57
CA ASP A 100 11.49 -8.65 -16.74
C ASP A 100 12.45 -9.63 -16.07
N GLY A 101 13.04 -10.52 -16.84
CA GLY A 101 13.84 -11.62 -16.31
C GLY A 101 13.06 -12.47 -15.31
N ASN A 102 13.48 -12.47 -14.06
CA ASN A 102 12.82 -13.21 -12.98
C ASN A 102 11.77 -12.39 -12.21
N ARG A 103 11.58 -11.12 -12.56
CA ARG A 103 10.61 -10.23 -11.90
C ARG A 103 9.31 -10.21 -12.66
N ARG A 104 8.22 -10.08 -11.90
CA ARG A 104 6.88 -9.92 -12.45
C ARG A 104 6.23 -8.71 -11.82
N TYR A 105 5.64 -7.87 -12.65
CA TYR A 105 4.91 -6.68 -12.21
C TYR A 105 3.49 -6.75 -12.73
N LYS A 106 2.50 -6.65 -11.83
CA LYS A 106 1.11 -6.48 -12.22
C LYS A 106 0.94 -5.14 -12.93
N LEU A 107 0.32 -5.15 -14.10
CA LEU A 107 0.03 -3.94 -14.85
C LEU A 107 -1.38 -3.46 -14.54
N VAL A 108 -1.51 -2.19 -14.18
CA VAL A 108 -2.79 -1.50 -13.98
C VAL A 108 -2.87 -0.36 -14.98
N GLY A 109 -3.92 -0.38 -15.79
CA GLY A 109 -4.15 0.58 -16.87
C GLY A 109 -5.31 0.13 -17.74
N SER A 110 -5.50 0.78 -18.91
CA SER A 110 -6.53 0.37 -19.86
C SER A 110 -6.28 -1.05 -20.37
N GLU A 111 -7.21 -1.96 -20.11
CA GLU A 111 -7.12 -3.36 -20.56
C GLU A 111 -7.02 -3.43 -22.08
N GLU A 112 -7.76 -2.61 -22.78
CA GLU A 112 -7.70 -2.53 -24.26
C GLU A 112 -6.32 -2.14 -24.76
N THR A 113 -5.66 -1.19 -24.08
CA THR A 113 -4.30 -0.76 -24.41
C THR A 113 -3.30 -1.89 -24.12
N LEU A 114 -3.39 -2.54 -22.98
CA LEU A 114 -2.51 -3.65 -22.60
C LEU A 114 -2.67 -4.86 -23.52
N ALA A 115 -3.90 -5.12 -23.96
CA ALA A 115 -4.20 -6.21 -24.91
C ALA A 115 -3.48 -6.03 -26.26
N LYS A 116 -3.24 -4.80 -26.72
CA LYS A 116 -2.49 -4.53 -27.96
C LYS A 116 -1.05 -4.99 -27.87
N PHE A 117 -0.48 -4.97 -26.68
CA PHE A 117 0.91 -5.35 -26.40
C PHE A 117 1.08 -6.79 -25.89
N ALA A 118 -0.01 -7.55 -25.75
CA ALA A 118 0.07 -8.93 -25.28
C ALA A 118 1.04 -9.76 -26.12
N GLY A 119 1.96 -10.48 -25.46
CA GLY A 119 2.97 -11.29 -26.10
C GLY A 119 4.16 -10.51 -26.69
N GLN A 120 4.22 -9.21 -26.50
CA GLN A 120 5.28 -8.34 -27.03
C GLN A 120 6.23 -7.85 -25.94
N ARG A 121 7.46 -7.57 -26.35
CA ARG A 121 8.42 -6.86 -25.52
C ARG A 121 8.22 -5.36 -25.68
N ILE A 122 8.03 -4.67 -24.56
CA ILE A 122 7.68 -3.24 -24.55
C ILE A 122 8.48 -2.48 -23.50
N ARG A 123 8.49 -1.16 -23.64
CA ARG A 123 8.86 -0.23 -22.59
C ARG A 123 7.60 0.45 -22.06
N ILE A 124 7.43 0.42 -20.75
CA ILE A 124 6.33 1.07 -20.03
C ILE A 124 6.90 2.26 -19.27
N SER A 125 6.20 3.39 -19.31
CA SER A 125 6.34 4.49 -18.35
C SER A 125 5.21 4.41 -17.33
N GLY A 126 5.52 4.54 -16.04
CA GLY A 126 4.51 4.46 -15.01
C GLY A 126 5.06 4.57 -13.59
N ALA A 127 4.17 4.70 -12.63
CA ALA A 127 4.49 4.68 -11.20
C ALA A 127 4.44 3.26 -10.66
N ARG A 128 5.46 2.85 -9.91
CA ARG A 128 5.53 1.51 -9.30
C ARG A 128 5.28 1.57 -7.81
N GLN A 129 4.39 0.70 -7.35
CA GLN A 129 4.16 0.44 -5.94
C GLN A 129 4.31 -1.06 -5.68
N GLY A 130 5.38 -1.46 -5.00
CA GLY A 130 5.72 -2.86 -4.82
C GLY A 130 5.88 -3.60 -6.16
N GLU A 131 5.08 -4.62 -6.39
CA GLU A 131 5.03 -5.40 -7.64
C GLU A 131 3.94 -4.94 -8.62
N THR A 132 3.39 -3.76 -8.42
CA THR A 132 2.36 -3.19 -9.29
C THR A 132 2.89 -1.96 -10.00
N ILE A 133 2.65 -1.85 -11.31
CA ILE A 133 2.95 -0.66 -12.12
C ILE A 133 1.64 -0.06 -12.61
N GLN A 134 1.40 1.21 -12.24
CA GLN A 134 0.36 2.05 -12.83
C GLN A 134 0.89 2.56 -14.16
N VAL A 135 0.34 2.04 -15.26
CA VAL A 135 0.82 2.34 -16.61
C VAL A 135 0.33 3.71 -17.07
N SER A 136 1.24 4.60 -17.37
CA SER A 136 0.95 5.90 -17.99
C SER A 136 1.07 5.84 -19.51
N SER A 137 2.09 5.14 -20.03
CA SER A 137 2.27 4.91 -21.46
C SER A 137 3.01 3.61 -21.71
N ALA A 138 2.87 3.07 -22.93
CA ALA A 138 3.56 1.87 -23.38
C ALA A 138 3.94 2.02 -24.85
N VAL A 139 5.15 1.55 -25.20
CA VAL A 139 5.65 1.55 -26.57
C VAL A 139 6.28 0.19 -26.88
N SER A 140 6.05 -0.32 -28.08
CA SER A 140 6.72 -1.54 -28.56
C SER A 140 8.22 -1.27 -28.77
N LEU A 141 9.05 -2.26 -28.45
CA LEU A 141 10.50 -2.19 -28.69
C LEU A 141 10.90 -2.71 -30.07
N PHE A 142 9.93 -3.26 -30.83
CA PHE A 142 10.13 -3.83 -32.17
C PHE A 142 8.96 -3.52 -33.07
#